data_b5e372da43b23e72bddd49f734968203
#
_entry.id   b5e372da43b23e72bddd49f734968203
#
_cell.length_a   1.000
_cell.length_b   1.000
_cell.length_c   1.000
_cell.angle_alpha   90.00
_cell.angle_beta   90.00
_cell.angle_gamma   90.00
#
_symmetry.space_group_name_H-M   'P 1'
#
loop_
_entity.id
_entity.type
_entity.pdbx_description
1 polymer ?
#
loop_
_entity_poly.entity_id
_entity_poly.type
_entity_poly.pdbx_seq_one_letter_code
_entity_poly.pdbx_strand_id
1 'polypeptide(L)'
;MSLWLTHPLFLPSLIVGVTIVLWATSLLPEFITALLFFAAAMMAKIAPPEVIFGGFASSAFWLVFSGFVLGIAIRKTGLADRAAQALSARLTDSWPRMVASVVLLSYALAFVMPSNMGRIALLMPIVAAMARRAGIADGSRGWFGLALAVGFGTFQLSATILPANVPNLVMSGAAEGSYGIHLNYVPYLLLHTPVLGWLKGAVLVALIGWVFPGHAQLPPGRSPPPPR
;
A
#
# COMPACT_ATOMS: atom_id res chain seq x y z
N MET A 1 37.13 -5.29 -24.91
CA MET A 1 35.78 -4.70 -25.05
C MET A 1 34.81 -5.58 -25.85
N SER A 2 35.27 -6.43 -26.75
CA SER A 2 34.45 -7.30 -27.60
C SER A 2 33.84 -8.52 -26.86
N LEU A 3 34.44 -9.01 -25.79
CA LEU A 3 33.98 -10.19 -25.04
C LEU A 3 32.59 -10.01 -24.33
N TRP A 4 32.23 -8.79 -24.01
CA TRP A 4 30.95 -8.51 -23.37
C TRP A 4 29.78 -8.50 -24.35
N LEU A 5 29.98 -8.02 -25.57
CA LEU A 5 28.95 -7.95 -26.61
C LEU A 5 28.54 -9.34 -27.15
N THR A 6 29.42 -10.34 -27.01
CA THR A 6 29.18 -11.73 -27.41
C THR A 6 28.66 -12.60 -26.26
N HIS A 7 28.57 -12.05 -25.05
CA HIS A 7 28.07 -12.81 -23.90
C HIS A 7 26.57 -13.08 -24.02
N PRO A 8 26.09 -14.32 -23.79
CA PRO A 8 24.66 -14.66 -23.97
C PRO A 8 23.71 -13.86 -23.07
N LEU A 9 24.18 -13.32 -21.95
CA LEU A 9 23.40 -12.49 -21.04
C LEU A 9 23.43 -10.99 -21.42
N PHE A 10 24.22 -10.55 -22.43
CA PHE A 10 24.33 -9.13 -22.75
C PHE A 10 22.99 -8.55 -23.20
N LEU A 11 22.34 -9.17 -24.16
CA LEU A 11 21.08 -8.68 -24.72
C LEU A 11 19.92 -8.73 -23.69
N PRO A 12 19.73 -9.81 -22.92
CA PRO A 12 18.78 -9.82 -21.80
C PRO A 12 19.04 -8.70 -20.78
N SER A 13 20.31 -8.51 -20.36
CA SER A 13 20.68 -7.47 -19.39
C SER A 13 20.42 -6.08 -19.94
N LEU A 14 20.65 -5.85 -21.22
CA LEU A 14 20.37 -4.56 -21.88
C LEU A 14 18.90 -4.24 -21.88
N ILE A 15 18.04 -5.21 -22.25
CA ILE A 15 16.57 -5.02 -22.29
C ILE A 15 16.04 -4.76 -20.88
N VAL A 16 16.47 -5.53 -19.88
CA VAL A 16 16.09 -5.31 -18.49
C VAL A 16 16.58 -3.95 -17.99
N GLY A 17 17.83 -3.60 -18.26
CA GLY A 17 18.42 -2.32 -17.86
C GLY A 17 17.66 -1.11 -18.44
N VAL A 18 17.36 -1.14 -19.75
CA VAL A 18 16.56 -0.10 -20.41
C VAL A 18 15.17 -0.02 -19.82
N THR A 19 14.52 -1.16 -19.53
CA THR A 19 13.19 -1.18 -18.92
C THR A 19 13.21 -0.53 -17.53
N ILE A 20 14.22 -0.84 -16.71
CA ILE A 20 14.39 -0.24 -15.38
C ILE A 20 14.59 1.27 -15.49
N VAL A 21 15.42 1.74 -16.43
CA VAL A 21 15.64 3.17 -16.66
C VAL A 21 14.36 3.87 -17.09
N LEU A 22 13.58 3.29 -18.01
CA LEU A 22 12.30 3.83 -18.44
C LEU A 22 11.30 3.95 -17.29
N TRP A 23 11.24 2.96 -16.39
CA TRP A 23 10.40 3.03 -15.20
C TRP A 23 10.91 4.06 -14.19
N ALA A 24 12.20 4.10 -13.93
CA ALA A 24 12.81 5.04 -12.98
C ALA A 24 12.66 6.50 -13.40
N THR A 25 12.71 6.77 -14.69
CA THR A 25 12.58 8.12 -15.27
C THR A 25 11.15 8.53 -15.56
N SER A 26 10.21 7.59 -15.54
CA SER A 26 8.79 7.81 -15.91
C SER A 26 8.62 8.50 -17.28
N LEU A 27 9.58 8.28 -18.20
CA LEU A 27 9.53 8.84 -19.56
C LEU A 27 8.35 8.32 -20.38
N LEU A 28 7.93 7.09 -20.09
CA LEU A 28 6.77 6.46 -20.73
C LEU A 28 5.81 5.98 -19.64
N PRO A 29 4.50 5.90 -19.95
CA PRO A 29 3.54 5.24 -19.09
C PRO A 29 3.98 3.80 -18.76
N GLU A 30 3.79 3.37 -17.52
CA GLU A 30 4.25 2.08 -17.01
C GLU A 30 3.82 0.88 -17.86
N PHE A 31 2.56 0.91 -18.36
CA PHE A 31 2.03 -0.15 -19.21
C PHE A 31 2.69 -0.20 -20.59
N ILE A 32 3.06 0.97 -21.17
CA ILE A 32 3.80 1.04 -22.44
C ILE A 32 5.18 0.43 -22.26
N THR A 33 5.89 0.79 -21.19
CA THR A 33 7.20 0.23 -20.86
C THR A 33 7.13 -1.29 -20.72
N ALA A 34 6.08 -1.82 -20.04
CA ALA A 34 5.88 -3.27 -19.92
C ALA A 34 5.64 -3.94 -21.28
N LEU A 35 4.81 -3.34 -22.15
CA LEU A 35 4.56 -3.88 -23.50
C LEU A 35 5.83 -3.87 -24.35
N LEU A 36 6.64 -2.82 -24.27
CA LEU A 36 7.92 -2.72 -24.99
C LEU A 36 8.91 -3.79 -24.48
N PHE A 37 8.93 -4.04 -23.16
CA PHE A 37 9.75 -5.13 -22.60
C PHE A 37 9.36 -6.48 -23.21
N PHE A 38 8.08 -6.84 -23.19
CA PHE A 38 7.61 -8.10 -23.78
C PHE A 38 7.89 -8.19 -25.28
N ALA A 39 7.63 -7.12 -26.04
CA ALA A 39 7.91 -7.06 -27.46
C ALA A 39 9.41 -7.25 -27.75
N ALA A 40 10.28 -6.53 -27.04
CA ALA A 40 11.72 -6.64 -27.19
C ALA A 40 12.23 -8.05 -26.84
N ALA A 41 11.74 -8.63 -25.74
CA ALA A 41 12.11 -9.98 -25.31
C ALA A 41 11.71 -11.05 -26.35
N MET A 42 10.51 -10.92 -26.93
CA MET A 42 10.02 -11.82 -27.99
C MET A 42 10.79 -11.64 -29.29
N MET A 43 11.01 -10.42 -29.74
CA MET A 43 11.76 -10.15 -30.99
C MET A 43 13.21 -10.62 -30.88
N ALA A 44 13.83 -10.42 -29.73
CA ALA A 44 15.20 -10.85 -29.45
C ALA A 44 15.31 -12.36 -29.14
N LYS A 45 14.19 -13.09 -29.06
CA LYS A 45 14.14 -14.53 -28.75
C LYS A 45 14.97 -14.91 -27.52
N ILE A 46 14.86 -14.08 -26.46
CA ILE A 46 15.63 -14.27 -25.22
C ILE A 46 15.28 -15.58 -24.52
N ALA A 47 13.99 -15.94 -24.56
CA ALA A 47 13.46 -17.18 -23.98
C ALA A 47 12.21 -17.62 -24.77
N PRO A 48 11.73 -18.86 -24.57
CA PRO A 48 10.45 -19.31 -25.12
C PRO A 48 9.28 -18.41 -24.64
N PRO A 49 8.21 -18.24 -25.43
CA PRO A 49 7.04 -17.42 -25.05
C PRO A 49 6.45 -17.80 -23.70
N GLU A 50 6.42 -19.08 -23.38
CA GLU A 50 5.90 -19.62 -22.12
C GLU A 50 6.68 -19.08 -20.90
N VAL A 51 7.97 -18.87 -21.06
CA VAL A 51 8.84 -18.30 -20.01
C VAL A 51 8.65 -16.78 -19.93
N ILE A 52 8.62 -16.07 -21.09
CA ILE A 52 8.46 -14.62 -21.15
C ILE A 52 7.11 -14.20 -20.56
N PHE A 53 6.04 -14.94 -20.87
CA PHE A 53 4.69 -14.66 -20.38
C PHE A 53 4.29 -15.52 -19.17
N GLY A 54 5.20 -16.31 -18.61
CA GLY A 54 4.93 -17.21 -17.48
C GLY A 54 4.32 -16.53 -16.26
N GLY A 55 4.65 -15.24 -16.05
CA GLY A 55 4.06 -14.44 -14.99
C GLY A 55 2.53 -14.34 -15.05
N PHE A 56 1.94 -14.32 -16.26
CA PHE A 56 0.47 -14.28 -16.43
C PHE A 56 -0.22 -15.60 -16.08
N ALA A 57 0.50 -16.72 -16.11
CA ALA A 57 0.00 -18.02 -15.71
C ALA A 57 0.12 -18.28 -14.20
N SER A 58 0.82 -17.40 -13.46
CA SER A 58 1.03 -17.55 -12.02
C SER A 58 -0.23 -17.28 -11.20
N SER A 59 -0.39 -18.00 -10.10
CA SER A 59 -1.45 -17.76 -9.11
C SER A 59 -1.36 -16.33 -8.52
N ALA A 60 -0.15 -15.80 -8.39
CA ALA A 60 0.09 -14.43 -7.94
C ALA A 60 -0.56 -13.39 -8.85
N PHE A 61 -0.44 -13.52 -10.18
CA PHE A 61 -1.08 -12.61 -11.13
C PHE A 61 -2.61 -12.58 -10.96
N TRP A 62 -3.25 -13.73 -10.89
CA TRP A 62 -4.70 -13.82 -10.75
C TRP A 62 -5.20 -13.33 -9.40
N LEU A 63 -4.41 -13.51 -8.35
CA LEU A 63 -4.69 -12.95 -7.03
C LEU A 63 -4.66 -11.41 -7.05
N VAL A 64 -3.65 -10.81 -7.70
CA VAL A 64 -3.56 -9.36 -7.91
C VAL A 64 -4.75 -8.84 -8.70
N PHE A 65 -5.01 -9.46 -9.85
CA PHE A 65 -6.07 -9.05 -10.76
C PHE A 65 -7.44 -9.09 -10.08
N SER A 66 -7.76 -10.20 -9.42
CA SER A 66 -9.00 -10.35 -8.66
C SER A 66 -9.11 -9.33 -7.53
N GLY A 67 -8.01 -9.08 -6.81
CA GLY A 67 -7.95 -8.08 -5.75
C GLY A 67 -8.20 -6.65 -6.26
N PHE A 68 -7.65 -6.28 -7.43
CA PHE A 68 -7.94 -4.98 -8.05
C PHE A 68 -9.40 -4.85 -8.47
N VAL A 69 -9.98 -5.88 -9.07
CA VAL A 69 -11.41 -5.87 -9.46
C VAL A 69 -12.30 -5.69 -8.23
N LEU A 70 -12.05 -6.45 -7.16
CA LEU A 70 -12.77 -6.33 -5.90
C LEU A 70 -12.56 -4.95 -5.26
N GLY A 71 -11.33 -4.44 -5.24
CA GLY A 71 -11.03 -3.11 -4.72
C GLY A 71 -11.76 -1.99 -5.45
N ILE A 72 -11.88 -2.07 -6.78
CA ILE A 72 -12.66 -1.13 -7.59
C ILE A 72 -14.15 -1.24 -7.27
N ALA A 73 -14.68 -2.46 -7.12
CA ALA A 73 -16.09 -2.70 -6.78
C ALA A 73 -16.42 -2.11 -5.40
N ILE A 74 -15.60 -2.36 -4.38
CA ILE A 74 -15.76 -1.83 -3.02
C ILE A 74 -15.75 -0.29 -3.02
N ARG A 75 -14.86 0.31 -3.81
CA ARG A 75 -14.78 1.77 -3.95
C ARG A 75 -15.99 2.35 -4.67
N LYS A 76 -16.46 1.72 -5.77
CA LYS A 76 -17.64 2.17 -6.53
C LYS A 76 -18.93 2.05 -5.74
N THR A 77 -19.05 1.08 -4.86
CA THR A 77 -20.25 0.90 -3.99
C THR A 77 -20.28 1.85 -2.80
N GLY A 78 -19.19 2.59 -2.55
CA GLY A 78 -19.05 3.47 -1.38
C GLY A 78 -18.94 2.72 -0.04
N LEU A 79 -18.76 1.41 -0.07
CA LEU A 79 -18.68 0.59 1.13
C LEU A 79 -17.43 0.96 1.98
N ALA A 80 -16.30 1.19 1.32
CA ALA A 80 -15.08 1.62 1.98
C ALA A 80 -15.25 3.00 2.66
N ASP A 81 -15.92 3.94 1.98
CA ASP A 81 -16.20 5.28 2.54
C ASP A 81 -17.10 5.20 3.78
N ARG A 82 -18.15 4.39 3.74
CA ARG A 82 -19.05 4.17 4.87
C ARG A 82 -18.33 3.55 6.06
N ALA A 83 -17.53 2.52 5.83
CA ALA A 83 -16.74 1.86 6.87
C ALA A 83 -15.73 2.83 7.52
N ALA A 84 -15.03 3.61 6.71
CA ALA A 84 -14.07 4.60 7.16
C ALA A 84 -14.74 5.74 7.96
N GLN A 85 -15.89 6.24 7.50
CA GLN A 85 -16.66 7.28 8.21
C GLN A 85 -17.22 6.77 9.55
N ALA A 86 -17.78 5.56 9.58
CA ALA A 86 -18.32 4.95 10.79
C ALA A 86 -17.23 4.75 11.86
N LEU A 87 -16.02 4.37 11.45
CA LEU A 87 -14.91 4.17 12.36
C LEU A 87 -14.32 5.50 12.83
N SER A 88 -14.18 6.49 11.96
CA SER A 88 -13.64 7.82 12.30
C SER A 88 -14.52 8.59 13.29
N ALA A 89 -15.84 8.36 13.26
CA ALA A 89 -16.78 9.07 14.13
C ALA A 89 -16.67 8.70 15.62
N ARG A 90 -16.06 7.56 15.94
CA ARG A 90 -16.02 7.01 17.31
C ARG A 90 -14.69 7.18 18.05
N LEU A 91 -13.66 7.70 17.39
CA LEU A 91 -12.27 7.55 17.85
C LEU A 91 -11.48 8.86 17.96
N THR A 92 -12.19 10.00 18.17
CA THR A 92 -11.58 11.36 18.18
C THR A 92 -11.23 11.90 19.58
N ASP A 93 -11.44 11.14 20.64
CA ASP A 93 -11.41 11.66 22.02
C ASP A 93 -10.00 11.97 22.57
N SER A 94 -8.94 11.42 21.98
CA SER A 94 -7.57 11.71 22.37
C SER A 94 -6.58 11.48 21.23
N TRP A 95 -5.47 12.23 21.24
CA TRP A 95 -4.45 12.15 20.22
C TRP A 95 -3.94 10.72 19.95
N PRO A 96 -3.50 9.94 20.95
CA PRO A 96 -3.03 8.58 20.71
C PRO A 96 -4.11 7.66 20.13
N ARG A 97 -5.37 7.81 20.56
CA ARG A 97 -6.50 7.05 20.02
C ARG A 97 -6.77 7.41 18.56
N MET A 98 -6.65 8.69 18.21
CA MET A 98 -6.82 9.16 16.84
C MET A 98 -5.76 8.56 15.92
N VAL A 99 -4.48 8.61 16.30
CA VAL A 99 -3.38 7.99 15.54
C VAL A 99 -3.58 6.47 15.43
N ALA A 100 -3.89 5.79 16.55
CA ALA A 100 -4.13 4.36 16.57
C ALA A 100 -5.30 3.96 15.64
N SER A 101 -6.34 4.77 15.61
CA SER A 101 -7.52 4.53 14.76
C SER A 101 -7.18 4.62 13.28
N VAL A 102 -6.39 5.62 12.89
CA VAL A 102 -5.96 5.80 11.50
C VAL A 102 -5.08 4.63 11.07
N VAL A 103 -4.13 4.22 11.91
CA VAL A 103 -3.25 3.06 11.66
C VAL A 103 -4.07 1.77 11.55
N LEU A 104 -5.00 1.55 12.49
CA LEU A 104 -5.87 0.37 12.48
C LEU A 104 -6.79 0.33 11.26
N LEU A 105 -7.37 1.48 10.89
CA LEU A 105 -8.23 1.60 9.72
C LEU A 105 -7.43 1.32 8.43
N SER A 106 -6.22 1.87 8.33
CA SER A 106 -5.31 1.60 7.20
C SER A 106 -5.00 0.10 7.08
N TYR A 107 -4.78 -0.56 8.21
CA TYR A 107 -4.53 -2.00 8.25
C TYR A 107 -5.78 -2.83 7.91
N ALA A 108 -6.93 -2.48 8.48
CA ALA A 108 -8.20 -3.17 8.19
C ALA A 108 -8.57 -3.09 6.70
N LEU A 109 -8.40 -1.92 6.08
CA LEU A 109 -8.63 -1.75 4.65
C LEU A 109 -7.66 -2.55 3.77
N ALA A 110 -6.49 -2.92 4.27
CA ALA A 110 -5.54 -3.75 3.54
C ALA A 110 -6.07 -5.16 3.25
N PHE A 111 -7.02 -5.65 4.03
CA PHE A 111 -7.67 -6.95 3.80
C PHE A 111 -8.64 -6.93 2.61
N VAL A 112 -9.17 -5.76 2.24
CA VAL A 112 -10.20 -5.63 1.20
C VAL A 112 -9.75 -4.79 0.00
N MET A 113 -8.67 -4.01 0.14
CA MET A 113 -8.15 -3.14 -0.90
C MET A 113 -6.65 -3.40 -1.14
N PRO A 114 -6.28 -4.14 -2.18
CA PRO A 114 -4.87 -4.52 -2.43
C PRO A 114 -4.00 -3.38 -2.97
N SER A 115 -4.54 -2.18 -3.13
CA SER A 115 -3.82 -1.01 -3.63
C SER A 115 -3.44 -0.05 -2.52
N ASN A 116 -2.15 0.12 -2.24
CA ASN A 116 -1.66 1.11 -1.26
C ASN A 116 -2.07 2.53 -1.65
N MET A 117 -1.89 2.93 -2.90
CA MET A 117 -2.27 4.27 -3.38
C MET A 117 -3.78 4.48 -3.32
N GLY A 118 -4.57 3.46 -3.65
CA GLY A 118 -6.03 3.51 -3.52
C GLY A 118 -6.49 3.74 -2.08
N ARG A 119 -5.84 3.08 -1.10
CA ARG A 119 -6.14 3.28 0.33
C ARG A 119 -5.75 4.68 0.81
N ILE A 120 -4.59 5.18 0.42
CA ILE A 120 -4.15 6.55 0.76
C ILE A 120 -5.11 7.58 0.17
N ALA A 121 -5.46 7.46 -1.11
CA ALA A 121 -6.39 8.36 -1.77
C ALA A 121 -7.79 8.35 -1.12
N LEU A 122 -8.24 7.21 -0.60
CA LEU A 122 -9.49 7.08 0.16
C LEU A 122 -9.37 7.71 1.55
N LEU A 123 -8.30 7.39 2.29
CA LEU A 123 -8.18 7.74 3.71
C LEU A 123 -7.80 9.20 3.93
N MET A 124 -6.99 9.80 3.06
CA MET A 124 -6.50 11.17 3.27
C MET A 124 -7.61 12.21 3.42
N PRO A 125 -8.66 12.26 2.56
CA PRO A 125 -9.75 13.21 2.74
C PRO A 125 -10.53 12.98 4.04
N ILE A 126 -10.73 11.72 4.44
CA ILE A 126 -11.45 11.34 5.66
C ILE A 126 -10.67 11.77 6.89
N VAL A 127 -9.37 11.48 6.91
CA VAL A 127 -8.48 11.84 8.02
C VAL A 127 -8.29 13.36 8.11
N ALA A 128 -8.21 14.07 6.98
CA ALA A 128 -8.20 15.52 6.96
C ALA A 128 -9.50 16.13 7.52
N ALA A 129 -10.66 15.56 7.19
CA ALA A 129 -11.95 15.98 7.77
C ALA A 129 -12.01 15.69 9.28
N MET A 130 -11.50 14.55 9.71
CA MET A 130 -11.39 14.17 11.12
C MET A 130 -10.46 15.14 11.88
N ALA A 131 -9.30 15.46 11.34
CA ALA A 131 -8.35 16.41 11.93
C ALA A 131 -8.97 17.78 12.13
N ARG A 132 -9.65 18.32 11.12
CA ARG A 132 -10.38 19.59 11.22
C ARG A 132 -11.46 19.59 12.28
N ARG A 133 -12.24 18.50 12.40
CA ARG A 133 -13.25 18.35 13.46
C ARG A 133 -12.65 18.33 14.86
N ALA A 134 -11.44 17.78 15.00
CA ALA A 134 -10.67 17.74 16.24
C ALA A 134 -9.93 19.06 16.54
N GLY A 135 -10.09 20.10 15.71
CA GLY A 135 -9.40 21.39 15.90
C GLY A 135 -7.92 21.36 15.53
N ILE A 136 -7.47 20.34 14.81
CA ILE A 136 -6.07 20.25 14.33
C ILE A 136 -5.95 21.07 13.04
N ALA A 137 -5.13 22.13 13.09
CA ALA A 137 -4.92 23.02 11.96
C ALA A 137 -4.19 22.31 10.81
N ASP A 138 -4.61 22.62 9.58
CA ASP A 138 -3.92 22.15 8.37
C ASP A 138 -2.44 22.60 8.39
N GLY A 139 -1.51 21.71 8.04
CA GLY A 139 -0.06 21.99 8.08
C GLY A 139 0.58 21.97 9.46
N SER A 140 -0.17 21.71 10.54
CA SER A 140 0.38 21.54 11.89
C SER A 140 1.13 20.21 12.05
N ARG A 141 1.96 20.09 13.11
CA ARG A 141 2.66 18.83 13.43
C ARG A 141 1.68 17.66 13.59
N GLY A 142 0.53 17.90 14.26
CA GLY A 142 -0.51 16.88 14.38
C GLY A 142 -1.12 16.48 13.03
N TRP A 143 -1.34 17.43 12.13
CA TRP A 143 -1.82 17.13 10.79
C TRP A 143 -0.84 16.26 10.01
N PHE A 144 0.48 16.58 10.04
CA PHE A 144 1.51 15.75 9.43
C PHE A 144 1.59 14.36 10.08
N GLY A 145 1.43 14.28 11.41
CA GLY A 145 1.38 13.00 12.12
C GLY A 145 0.26 12.09 11.62
N LEU A 146 -0.95 12.64 11.41
CA LEU A 146 -2.07 11.88 10.86
C LEU A 146 -1.85 11.47 9.39
N ALA A 147 -1.28 12.35 8.58
CA ALA A 147 -0.92 12.03 7.20
C ALA A 147 0.12 10.89 7.14
N LEU A 148 1.13 10.93 8.01
CA LEU A 148 2.12 9.86 8.16
C LEU A 148 1.50 8.56 8.69
N ALA A 149 0.51 8.64 9.58
CA ALA A 149 -0.24 7.48 10.06
C ALA A 149 -0.98 6.78 8.91
N VAL A 150 -1.58 7.54 7.98
CA VAL A 150 -2.18 6.99 6.75
C VAL A 150 -1.11 6.35 5.87
N GLY A 151 -0.03 7.06 5.56
CA GLY A 151 1.02 6.60 4.66
C GLY A 151 1.73 5.35 5.20
N PHE A 152 2.32 5.44 6.39
CA PHE A 152 3.05 4.34 7.00
C PHE A 152 2.13 3.18 7.42
N GLY A 153 0.93 3.47 7.97
CA GLY A 153 -0.06 2.45 8.26
C GLY A 153 -0.44 1.65 7.02
N THR A 154 -0.58 2.32 5.88
CA THR A 154 -0.88 1.67 4.61
C THR A 154 0.28 0.84 4.08
N PHE A 155 1.48 1.43 3.93
CA PHE A 155 2.62 0.74 3.31
C PHE A 155 3.23 -0.31 4.22
N GLN A 156 3.45 0.03 5.49
CA GLN A 156 4.21 -0.84 6.38
C GLN A 156 3.42 -2.05 6.88
N LEU A 157 2.12 -1.88 7.15
CA LEU A 157 1.31 -2.97 7.68
C LEU A 157 0.77 -3.91 6.59
N SER A 158 0.62 -3.43 5.37
CA SER A 158 0.20 -4.27 4.23
C SER A 158 1.18 -5.40 3.91
N ALA A 159 2.43 -5.29 4.36
CA ALA A 159 3.43 -6.36 4.21
C ALA A 159 3.02 -7.68 4.88
N THR A 160 2.11 -7.65 5.86
CA THR A 160 1.61 -8.85 6.54
C THR A 160 0.57 -9.63 5.75
N ILE A 161 -0.03 -9.00 4.74
CA ILE A 161 -1.16 -9.55 3.99
C ILE A 161 -0.70 -9.80 2.56
N LEU A 162 -0.63 -11.07 2.17
CA LEU A 162 -0.03 -11.48 0.90
C LEU A 162 -0.55 -10.69 -0.31
N PRO A 163 -1.87 -10.52 -0.54
CA PRO A 163 -2.38 -9.78 -1.70
C PRO A 163 -2.43 -8.25 -1.49
N ALA A 164 -2.03 -7.73 -0.33
CA ALA A 164 -2.28 -6.32 0.00
C ALA A 164 -1.29 -5.34 -0.65
N ASN A 165 -0.16 -5.83 -1.14
CA ASN A 165 0.79 -5.00 -1.87
C ASN A 165 1.50 -5.76 -3.00
N VAL A 166 1.92 -5.03 -4.02
CA VAL A 166 2.59 -5.59 -5.19
C VAL A 166 3.92 -6.29 -4.85
N PRO A 167 4.82 -5.76 -3.99
CA PRO A 167 6.05 -6.45 -3.63
C PRO A 167 5.86 -7.87 -3.09
N ASN A 168 4.86 -8.10 -2.23
CA ASN A 168 4.57 -9.45 -1.73
C ASN A 168 4.21 -10.41 -2.87
N LEU A 169 3.48 -9.92 -3.85
CA LEU A 169 3.00 -10.72 -4.97
C LEU A 169 4.10 -11.02 -5.97
N VAL A 170 4.99 -10.04 -6.22
CA VAL A 170 6.19 -10.26 -7.02
C VAL A 170 7.09 -11.32 -6.37
N MET A 171 7.30 -11.23 -5.06
CA MET A 171 8.06 -12.22 -4.29
C MET A 171 7.39 -13.61 -4.39
N SER A 172 6.07 -13.68 -4.21
CA SER A 172 5.32 -14.93 -4.30
C SER A 172 5.43 -15.55 -5.69
N GLY A 173 5.27 -14.76 -6.75
CA GLY A 173 5.41 -15.23 -8.13
C GLY A 173 6.83 -15.67 -8.46
N ALA A 174 7.86 -14.98 -7.96
CA ALA A 174 9.25 -15.38 -8.12
C ALA A 174 9.57 -16.69 -7.38
N ALA A 175 9.05 -16.86 -6.16
CA ALA A 175 9.20 -18.10 -5.40
C ALA A 175 8.54 -19.30 -6.10
N GLU A 176 7.34 -19.09 -6.63
CA GLU A 176 6.60 -20.10 -7.41
C GLU A 176 7.36 -20.47 -8.69
N GLY A 177 7.76 -19.47 -9.49
CA GLY A 177 8.40 -19.70 -10.78
C GLY A 177 9.83 -20.25 -10.69
N SER A 178 10.61 -19.89 -9.65
CA SER A 178 12.01 -20.29 -9.52
C SER A 178 12.23 -21.53 -8.66
N TYR A 179 11.38 -21.75 -7.67
CA TYR A 179 11.57 -22.78 -6.65
C TYR A 179 10.37 -23.72 -6.48
N GLY A 180 9.26 -23.49 -7.18
CA GLY A 180 8.03 -24.26 -7.01
C GLY A 180 7.37 -24.06 -5.63
N ILE A 181 7.71 -22.97 -4.93
CA ILE A 181 7.18 -22.68 -3.59
C ILE A 181 5.91 -21.85 -3.71
N HIS A 182 4.79 -22.41 -3.29
CA HIS A 182 3.50 -21.74 -3.26
C HIS A 182 3.25 -21.10 -1.89
N LEU A 183 3.21 -19.76 -1.84
CA LEU A 183 2.88 -19.02 -0.62
C LEU A 183 1.36 -18.97 -0.45
N ASN A 184 0.87 -19.56 0.63
CA ASN A 184 -0.55 -19.60 0.96
C ASN A 184 -0.93 -18.41 1.88
N TYR A 185 -2.12 -17.84 1.64
CA TYR A 185 -2.60 -16.63 2.35
C TYR A 185 -2.61 -16.77 3.87
N VAL A 186 -3.24 -17.81 4.42
CA VAL A 186 -3.42 -17.98 5.88
C VAL A 186 -2.09 -18.23 6.59
N PRO A 187 -1.24 -19.17 6.18
CA PRO A 187 0.09 -19.34 6.77
C PRO A 187 0.95 -18.08 6.71
N TYR A 188 0.93 -17.36 5.58
CA TYR A 188 1.66 -16.11 5.42
C TYR A 188 1.17 -15.06 6.43
N LEU A 189 -0.15 -14.88 6.54
CA LEU A 189 -0.76 -13.93 7.45
C LEU A 189 -0.41 -14.25 8.92
N LEU A 190 -0.57 -15.52 9.34
CA LEU A 190 -0.29 -15.93 10.72
C LEU A 190 1.18 -15.74 11.09
N LEU A 191 2.10 -16.03 10.16
CA LEU A 191 3.53 -15.86 10.39
C LEU A 191 3.93 -14.39 10.57
N HIS A 192 3.38 -13.49 9.74
CA HIS A 192 3.82 -12.09 9.69
C HIS A 192 3.05 -11.16 10.61
N THR A 193 1.79 -11.46 10.94
CA THR A 193 0.92 -10.58 11.74
C THR A 193 1.48 -10.22 13.12
N PRO A 194 2.04 -11.14 13.91
CA PRO A 194 2.52 -10.79 15.25
C PRO A 194 3.59 -9.69 15.24
N VAL A 195 4.55 -9.78 14.33
CA VAL A 195 5.69 -8.85 14.26
C VAL A 195 5.40 -7.69 13.32
N LEU A 196 5.08 -7.96 12.06
CA LEU A 196 4.90 -6.92 11.05
C LEU A 196 3.54 -6.23 11.12
N GLY A 197 2.54 -6.85 11.71
CA GLY A 197 1.22 -6.27 11.96
C GLY A 197 1.15 -5.58 13.32
N TRP A 198 1.10 -6.36 14.38
CA TRP A 198 0.79 -5.83 15.73
C TRP A 198 1.95 -5.06 16.34
N LEU A 199 3.15 -5.67 16.44
CA LEU A 199 4.30 -4.99 17.05
C LEU A 199 4.67 -3.74 16.24
N LYS A 200 4.79 -3.85 14.94
CA LYS A 200 5.11 -2.72 14.05
C LYS A 200 4.02 -1.65 14.07
N GLY A 201 2.75 -2.05 14.11
CA GLY A 201 1.63 -1.13 14.26
C GLY A 201 1.67 -0.36 15.58
N ALA A 202 1.95 -1.04 16.70
CA ALA A 202 2.12 -0.40 18.00
C ALA A 202 3.30 0.57 18.03
N VAL A 203 4.44 0.17 17.46
CA VAL A 203 5.62 1.05 17.32
C VAL A 203 5.30 2.28 16.47
N LEU A 204 4.58 2.13 15.36
CA LEU A 204 4.14 3.25 14.51
C LEU A 204 3.26 4.23 15.31
N VAL A 205 2.28 3.74 16.03
CA VAL A 205 1.40 4.58 16.86
C VAL A 205 2.21 5.32 17.92
N ALA A 206 3.12 4.64 18.61
CA ALA A 206 3.97 5.24 19.63
C ALA A 206 4.91 6.31 19.05
N LEU A 207 5.59 6.01 17.95
CA LEU A 207 6.52 6.95 17.30
C LEU A 207 5.79 8.19 16.77
N ILE A 208 4.68 8.01 16.07
CA ILE A 208 3.90 9.14 15.54
C ILE A 208 3.32 9.96 16.70
N GLY A 209 2.79 9.30 17.72
CA GLY A 209 2.27 9.96 18.91
C GLY A 209 3.30 10.79 19.65
N TRP A 210 4.54 10.32 19.71
CA TRP A 210 5.66 10.99 20.37
C TRP A 210 6.28 12.11 19.52
N VAL A 211 6.57 11.83 18.26
CA VAL A 211 7.28 12.77 17.37
C VAL A 211 6.37 13.88 16.87
N PHE A 212 5.09 13.59 16.66
CA PHE A 212 4.09 14.52 16.12
C PHE A 212 2.94 14.74 17.11
N PRO A 213 3.19 15.36 18.27
CA PRO A 213 2.11 15.61 19.23
C PRO A 213 1.04 16.50 18.60
N GLY A 214 -0.20 16.02 18.61
CA GLY A 214 -1.37 16.77 18.21
C GLY A 214 -2.17 17.14 19.46
N HIS A 215 -2.39 18.44 19.68
CA HIS A 215 -3.34 18.89 20.68
C HIS A 215 -4.72 18.90 19.99
N ALA A 216 -5.53 17.89 20.24
CA ALA A 216 -6.94 17.96 19.96
C ALA A 216 -7.50 19.08 20.86
N GLN A 217 -7.76 20.23 20.31
CA GLN A 217 -8.54 21.23 21.01
C GLN A 217 -9.97 20.69 21.01
N LEU A 218 -10.42 20.20 22.16
CA LEU A 218 -11.84 19.99 22.37
C LEU A 218 -12.53 21.28 21.95
N PRO A 219 -13.61 21.25 21.13
CA PRO A 219 -14.36 22.44 20.83
C PRO A 219 -14.68 23.12 22.14
N PRO A 220 -14.48 24.45 22.29
CA PRO A 220 -14.69 25.14 23.54
C PRO A 220 -16.07 24.77 24.05
N GLY A 221 -16.09 24.11 25.22
CA GLY A 221 -17.30 23.59 25.82
C GLY A 221 -18.31 24.70 25.84
N ARG A 222 -19.56 24.43 25.47
CA ARG A 222 -20.69 25.37 25.64
C ARG A 222 -20.50 26.02 26.98
N SER A 223 -20.26 27.33 26.97
CA SER A 223 -20.23 28.12 28.19
C SER A 223 -21.46 27.76 29.03
N PRO A 224 -21.33 27.48 30.32
CA PRO A 224 -22.51 27.26 31.14
C PRO A 224 -23.46 28.44 30.96
N PRO A 225 -24.79 28.22 30.89
CA PRO A 225 -25.74 29.29 30.74
C PRO A 225 -25.51 30.31 31.90
N PRO A 226 -25.64 31.63 31.64
CA PRO A 226 -25.45 32.64 32.69
C PRO A 226 -26.41 32.34 33.84
N PRO A 227 -25.96 32.55 35.09
CA PRO A 227 -26.83 32.35 36.24
C PRO A 227 -28.06 33.27 36.12
N ARG A 228 -29.25 32.69 36.36
CA ARG A 228 -30.52 33.42 36.38
C ARG A 228 -30.59 34.32 37.64
#